data_d6e3044209b973d7778119e765a0fecc
#
_entry.id   d6e3044209b973d7778119e765a0fecc
#
_cell.length_a   1.000
_cell.length_b   1.000
_cell.length_c   1.000
_cell.angle_alpha   90.00
_cell.angle_beta   90.00
_cell.angle_gamma   90.00
#
_symmetry.space_group_name_H-M   'P 1'
#
loop_
_entity.id
_entity.type
_entity.pdbx_description
1 polymer ?
#
loop_
_entity_poly.entity_id
_entity_poly.type
_entity_poly.pdbx_seq_one_letter_code
_entity_poly.pdbx_strand_id
1 'polypeptide(L)'
;SMIHIETPANPTNALIDIEMCSRIKKYFSTASKDIILSVDNTYMGPLWQHPLQHGADIVLYSATKYIGGHSDVIAGACLGSQELISRVKGLRTFLGNMAGPWTGWLLMRSLETLKVRMDQQAANAKVVADFLNTHPKVENVYYLGNVADHGSSSEKEILTKQFSSYGAMIAFDVK
;
A
#
# COMPACT_ATOMS: atom_id res chain seq x y z
N SER A 1 19.29 -1.49 -11.00
CA SER A 1 19.05 -2.04 -9.65
C SER A 1 17.68 -1.60 -9.14
N MET A 2 17.18 -2.21 -8.02
CA MET A 2 15.86 -1.87 -7.48
C MET A 2 15.90 -1.88 -5.95
N ILE A 3 15.23 -0.91 -5.34
CA ILE A 3 14.79 -0.93 -3.96
C ILE A 3 13.30 -1.24 -4.00
N HIS A 4 12.87 -2.30 -3.34
CA HIS A 4 11.46 -2.66 -3.21
C HIS A 4 11.05 -2.63 -1.75
N ILE A 5 9.98 -1.92 -1.44
CA ILE A 5 9.43 -1.80 -0.08
C ILE A 5 7.93 -2.00 -0.09
N GLU A 6 7.40 -2.44 1.03
CA GLU A 6 5.98 -2.44 1.37
C GLU A 6 5.79 -1.54 2.60
N THR A 7 4.90 -0.54 2.51
CA THR A 7 4.62 0.35 3.63
C THR A 7 3.19 0.89 3.56
N PRO A 8 2.38 0.69 4.62
CA PRO A 8 2.65 -0.13 5.80
C PRO A 8 2.84 -1.59 5.45
N ALA A 9 3.68 -2.31 6.19
CA ALA A 9 4.02 -3.70 5.88
C ALA A 9 3.11 -4.71 6.60
N ASN A 10 2.76 -5.77 5.90
CA ASN A 10 2.04 -6.92 6.44
C ASN A 10 2.96 -7.75 7.38
N PRO A 11 2.51 -8.19 8.57
CA PRO A 11 1.18 -7.98 9.17
C PRO A 11 1.11 -6.80 10.15
N THR A 12 2.22 -6.24 10.58
CA THR A 12 2.31 -5.37 11.76
C THR A 12 2.12 -3.89 11.47
N ASN A 13 1.79 -3.52 10.25
CA ASN A 13 1.71 -2.13 9.80
C ASN A 13 3.02 -1.32 9.99
N ALA A 14 4.18 -1.99 9.94
CA ALA A 14 5.47 -1.33 10.05
C ALA A 14 5.64 -0.26 8.96
N LEU A 15 6.15 0.90 9.36
CA LEU A 15 6.28 2.08 8.50
C LEU A 15 7.69 2.21 7.94
N ILE A 16 7.78 2.56 6.66
CA ILE A 16 9.03 2.92 5.98
C ILE A 16 8.85 4.31 5.35
N ASP A 17 9.81 5.22 5.57
CA ASP A 17 9.83 6.55 4.95
C ASP A 17 10.21 6.43 3.46
N ILE A 18 9.23 6.64 2.58
CA ILE A 18 9.41 6.57 1.12
C ILE A 18 10.37 7.65 0.64
N GLU A 19 10.31 8.87 1.20
CA GLU A 19 11.22 9.94 0.79
C GLU A 19 12.66 9.67 1.23
N MET A 20 12.86 9.04 2.39
CA MET A 20 14.20 8.59 2.77
C MET A 20 14.72 7.56 1.76
N CYS A 21 13.92 6.57 1.38
CA CYS A 21 14.29 5.60 0.35
C CYS A 21 14.58 6.28 -1.00
N SER A 22 13.81 7.32 -1.37
CA SER A 22 14.06 8.12 -2.56
C SER A 22 15.37 8.90 -2.49
N ARG A 23 15.74 9.45 -1.32
CA ARG A 23 17.05 10.09 -1.11
C ARG A 23 18.19 9.09 -1.23
N ILE A 24 18.06 7.93 -0.61
CA ILE A 24 19.04 6.83 -0.72
C ILE A 24 19.21 6.40 -2.18
N LYS A 25 18.09 6.17 -2.88
CA LYS A 25 18.10 5.86 -4.32
C LYS A 25 18.91 6.90 -5.11
N LYS A 26 18.61 8.18 -4.94
CA LYS A 26 19.29 9.28 -5.63
C LYS A 26 20.79 9.32 -5.32
N TYR A 27 21.16 9.12 -4.07
CA TYR A 27 22.56 9.14 -3.63
C TYR A 27 23.40 8.02 -4.26
N PHE A 28 22.84 6.82 -4.42
CA PHE A 28 23.55 5.66 -4.96
C PHE A 28 23.33 5.45 -6.47
N SER A 29 22.46 6.22 -7.12
CA SER A 29 22.30 6.19 -8.58
C SER A 29 23.47 6.91 -9.26
N THR A 30 23.93 6.37 -10.38
CA THR A 30 24.97 6.95 -11.23
C THR A 30 24.49 6.95 -12.68
N ALA A 31 25.21 7.64 -13.59
CA ALA A 31 24.86 7.64 -15.01
C ALA A 31 24.83 6.24 -15.66
N SER A 32 25.59 5.28 -15.09
CA SER A 32 25.62 3.88 -15.57
C SER A 32 24.76 2.91 -14.75
N LYS A 33 24.23 3.37 -13.59
CA LYS A 33 23.47 2.53 -12.66
C LYS A 33 22.29 3.31 -12.10
N ASP A 34 21.16 3.17 -12.76
CA ASP A 34 19.91 3.68 -12.22
C ASP A 34 19.31 2.71 -11.21
N ILE A 35 18.79 3.27 -10.10
CA ILE A 35 18.10 2.53 -9.05
C ILE A 35 16.63 2.93 -9.06
N ILE A 36 15.76 1.96 -9.27
CA ILE A 36 14.31 2.14 -9.27
C ILE A 36 13.78 1.91 -7.86
N LEU A 37 12.95 2.82 -7.35
CA LEU A 37 12.20 2.65 -6.10
C LEU A 37 10.79 2.15 -6.42
N SER A 38 10.49 0.93 -6.00
CA SER A 38 9.19 0.29 -6.14
C SER A 38 8.51 0.18 -4.77
N VAL A 39 7.26 0.59 -4.68
CA VAL A 39 6.47 0.57 -3.44
C VAL A 39 5.22 -0.27 -3.64
N ASP A 40 5.06 -1.33 -2.84
CA ASP A 40 3.77 -1.99 -2.70
C ASP A 40 2.89 -1.15 -1.77
N ASN A 41 1.80 -0.63 -2.33
CA ASN A 41 0.84 0.24 -1.65
C ASN A 41 -0.52 -0.46 -1.40
N THR A 42 -0.53 -1.77 -1.35
CA THR A 42 -1.76 -2.54 -1.20
C THR A 42 -2.52 -2.18 0.08
N TYR A 43 -1.82 -2.01 1.21
CA TYR A 43 -2.45 -1.77 2.52
C TYR A 43 -3.16 -0.43 2.65
N MET A 44 -2.69 0.60 1.95
CA MET A 44 -3.33 1.93 1.95
C MET A 44 -4.19 2.17 0.72
N GLY A 45 -4.05 1.31 -0.29
CA GLY A 45 -4.79 1.45 -1.53
C GLY A 45 -4.53 2.80 -2.23
N PRO A 46 -5.27 3.12 -3.27
CA PRO A 46 -5.00 4.31 -4.08
C PRO A 46 -5.51 5.63 -3.45
N LEU A 47 -6.22 5.58 -2.31
CA LEU A 47 -6.83 6.78 -1.72
C LEU A 47 -6.03 7.37 -0.55
N TRP A 48 -5.33 6.56 0.22
CA TRP A 48 -4.79 6.99 1.50
C TRP A 48 -3.27 7.19 1.52
N GLN A 49 -2.56 6.72 0.49
CA GLN A 49 -1.13 6.96 0.29
C GLN A 49 -0.83 7.10 -1.20
N HIS A 50 0.05 8.04 -1.55
CA HIS A 50 0.42 8.36 -2.93
C HIS A 50 1.94 8.27 -3.13
N PRO A 51 2.54 7.07 -3.23
CA PRO A 51 4.00 6.88 -3.21
C PRO A 51 4.75 7.64 -4.31
N LEU A 52 4.13 7.86 -5.49
CA LEU A 52 4.75 8.64 -6.57
C LEU A 52 5.03 10.08 -6.16
N GLN A 53 4.20 10.68 -5.30
CA GLN A 53 4.40 12.03 -4.77
C GLN A 53 5.57 12.11 -3.79
N HIS A 54 5.96 10.98 -3.20
CA HIS A 54 7.08 10.83 -2.27
C HIS A 54 8.36 10.30 -2.94
N GLY A 55 8.38 10.22 -4.29
CA GLY A 55 9.57 9.88 -5.08
C GLY A 55 9.75 8.41 -5.39
N ALA A 56 8.73 7.58 -5.24
CA ALA A 56 8.68 6.25 -5.84
C ALA A 56 8.63 6.36 -7.37
N ASP A 57 9.20 5.39 -8.07
CA ASP A 57 9.15 5.28 -9.53
C ASP A 57 8.03 4.34 -9.99
N ILE A 58 7.76 3.33 -9.18
CA ILE A 58 6.75 2.31 -9.43
C ILE A 58 5.90 2.13 -8.17
N VAL A 59 4.58 2.07 -8.37
CA VAL A 59 3.63 1.68 -7.33
C VAL A 59 2.94 0.39 -7.75
N LEU A 60 2.90 -0.55 -6.82
CA LEU A 60 2.25 -1.84 -7.00
C LEU A 60 1.00 -1.93 -6.12
N TYR A 61 0.01 -2.63 -6.60
CA TYR A 61 -1.18 -3.01 -5.85
C TYR A 61 -1.52 -4.48 -6.10
N SER A 62 -1.82 -5.20 -5.05
CA SER A 62 -2.69 -6.35 -5.18
C SER A 62 -4.11 -5.82 -5.45
N ALA A 63 -4.50 -5.77 -6.73
CA ALA A 63 -5.83 -5.32 -7.12
C ALA A 63 -6.94 -6.28 -6.62
N THR A 64 -6.55 -7.48 -6.18
CA THR A 64 -7.38 -8.43 -5.43
C THR A 64 -8.00 -7.82 -4.18
N LYS A 65 -7.31 -6.86 -3.52
CA LYS A 65 -7.72 -6.28 -2.23
C LYS A 65 -8.71 -5.12 -2.44
N TYR A 66 -8.38 -3.90 -2.06
CA TYR A 66 -9.32 -2.76 -2.12
C TYR A 66 -9.87 -2.48 -3.51
N ILE A 67 -9.05 -2.61 -4.57
CA ILE A 67 -9.45 -2.28 -5.94
C ILE A 67 -10.58 -3.22 -6.41
N GLY A 68 -10.39 -4.53 -6.31
CA GLY A 68 -11.44 -5.52 -6.57
C GLY A 68 -12.54 -5.46 -5.51
N GLY A 69 -12.16 -5.60 -4.25
CA GLY A 69 -12.97 -5.30 -3.07
C GLY A 69 -14.13 -6.22 -2.75
N HIS A 70 -14.33 -7.31 -3.51
CA HIS A 70 -15.46 -8.23 -3.38
C HIS A 70 -15.05 -9.69 -3.23
N SER A 71 -13.75 -9.98 -3.07
CA SER A 71 -13.18 -11.34 -2.91
C SER A 71 -13.48 -12.28 -4.10
N ASP A 72 -13.71 -11.73 -5.29
CA ASP A 72 -14.14 -12.44 -6.50
C ASP A 72 -13.12 -12.32 -7.65
N VAL A 73 -12.00 -11.64 -7.44
CA VAL A 73 -10.96 -11.41 -8.45
C VAL A 73 -9.56 -11.51 -7.86
N ILE A 74 -8.65 -12.12 -8.62
CA ILE A 74 -7.22 -12.11 -8.34
C ILE A 74 -6.55 -11.32 -9.45
N ALA A 75 -5.93 -10.18 -9.12
CA ALA A 75 -5.26 -9.31 -10.07
C ALA A 75 -4.22 -8.42 -9.40
N GLY A 76 -3.32 -7.87 -10.21
CA GLY A 76 -2.35 -6.87 -9.82
C GLY A 76 -2.46 -5.61 -10.67
N ALA A 77 -1.99 -4.49 -10.15
CA ALA A 77 -1.84 -3.25 -10.89
C ALA A 77 -0.45 -2.66 -10.63
N CYS A 78 0.13 -2.07 -11.69
CA CYS A 78 1.43 -1.43 -11.64
C CYS A 78 1.33 -0.05 -12.29
N LEU A 79 1.74 0.99 -11.57
CA LEU A 79 1.71 2.38 -11.99
C LEU A 79 3.11 2.97 -11.96
N GLY A 80 3.41 3.89 -12.87
CA GLY A 80 4.70 4.57 -12.95
C GLY A 80 4.79 5.41 -14.22
N SER A 81 6.00 5.86 -14.57
CA SER A 81 6.23 6.60 -15.81
C SER A 81 5.92 5.74 -17.04
N GLN A 82 5.56 6.39 -18.15
CA GLN A 82 5.31 5.72 -19.43
C GLN A 82 6.48 4.83 -19.85
N GLU A 83 7.70 5.26 -19.63
CA GLU A 83 8.92 4.50 -19.96
C GLU A 83 8.99 3.19 -19.17
N LEU A 84 8.87 3.27 -17.83
CA LEU A 84 8.94 2.08 -16.96
C LEU A 84 7.77 1.13 -17.22
N ILE A 85 6.57 1.66 -17.36
CA ILE A 85 5.38 0.83 -17.62
C ILE A 85 5.43 0.17 -19.00
N SER A 86 6.02 0.81 -20.00
CA SER A 86 6.24 0.17 -21.31
C SER A 86 7.13 -1.07 -21.22
N ARG A 87 8.17 -1.05 -20.38
CA ARG A 87 9.03 -2.21 -20.11
C ARG A 87 8.26 -3.33 -19.40
N VAL A 88 7.49 -2.99 -18.37
CA VAL A 88 6.62 -3.96 -17.67
C VAL A 88 5.59 -4.56 -18.61
N LYS A 89 4.96 -3.73 -19.48
CA LYS A 89 3.99 -4.17 -20.48
C LYS A 89 4.61 -5.14 -21.49
N GLY A 90 5.84 -4.89 -21.92
CA GLY A 90 6.58 -5.80 -22.81
C GLY A 90 6.76 -7.18 -22.20
N LEU A 91 7.23 -7.24 -20.94
CA LEU A 91 7.37 -8.50 -20.20
C LEU A 91 6.03 -9.21 -20.01
N ARG A 92 4.99 -8.48 -19.62
CA ARG A 92 3.64 -8.99 -19.46
C ARG A 92 3.12 -9.66 -20.74
N THR A 93 3.33 -9.03 -21.89
CA THR A 93 2.90 -9.57 -23.19
C THR A 93 3.64 -10.86 -23.52
N PHE A 94 4.94 -10.92 -23.22
CA PHE A 94 5.77 -12.10 -23.48
C PHE A 94 5.45 -13.26 -22.52
N LEU A 95 5.28 -12.97 -21.23
CA LEU A 95 5.01 -13.97 -20.19
C LEU A 95 3.54 -14.42 -20.14
N GLY A 96 2.62 -13.65 -20.73
CA GLY A 96 1.20 -13.98 -20.77
C GLY A 96 0.41 -13.71 -19.48
N ASN A 97 1.01 -13.09 -18.47
CA ASN A 97 0.37 -12.78 -17.19
C ASN A 97 -0.53 -11.53 -17.27
N MET A 98 -1.50 -11.56 -18.16
CA MET A 98 -2.47 -10.48 -18.37
C MET A 98 -3.80 -10.80 -17.72
N ALA A 99 -4.46 -9.78 -17.19
CA ALA A 99 -5.86 -9.90 -16.79
C ALA A 99 -6.74 -10.16 -18.03
N GLY A 100 -7.62 -11.14 -17.93
CA GLY A 100 -8.62 -11.40 -18.97
C GLY A 100 -9.67 -10.27 -19.03
N PRO A 101 -10.43 -10.17 -20.13
CA PRO A 101 -11.43 -9.11 -20.30
C PRO A 101 -12.45 -9.07 -19.16
N TRP A 102 -12.88 -10.21 -18.66
CA TRP A 102 -13.83 -10.33 -17.55
C TRP A 102 -13.24 -9.78 -16.24
N THR A 103 -11.99 -10.13 -15.92
CA THR A 103 -11.27 -9.58 -14.79
C THR A 103 -11.13 -8.05 -14.90
N GLY A 104 -10.79 -7.56 -16.10
CA GLY A 104 -10.70 -6.13 -16.37
C GLY A 104 -12.03 -5.40 -16.14
N TRP A 105 -13.13 -5.98 -16.59
CA TRP A 105 -14.46 -5.43 -16.36
C TRP A 105 -14.82 -5.39 -14.86
N LEU A 106 -14.57 -6.48 -14.11
CA LEU A 106 -14.80 -6.53 -12.66
C LEU A 106 -14.02 -5.45 -11.93
N LEU A 107 -12.75 -5.26 -12.27
CA LEU A 107 -11.91 -4.21 -11.65
C LEU A 107 -12.45 -2.81 -11.96
N MET A 108 -12.79 -2.51 -13.22
CA MET A 108 -13.35 -1.21 -13.60
C MET A 108 -14.65 -0.92 -12.87
N ARG A 109 -15.57 -1.89 -12.84
CA ARG A 109 -16.83 -1.78 -12.10
C ARG A 109 -16.60 -1.54 -10.61
N SER A 110 -15.63 -2.23 -10.01
CA SER A 110 -15.32 -2.12 -8.59
C SER A 110 -14.72 -0.76 -8.20
N LEU A 111 -14.06 -0.08 -9.12
CA LEU A 111 -13.53 1.28 -8.89
C LEU A 111 -14.65 2.30 -8.61
N GLU A 112 -15.84 2.12 -9.17
CA GLU A 112 -16.98 3.03 -8.95
C GLU A 112 -17.37 3.16 -7.47
N THR A 113 -17.19 2.09 -6.69
CA THR A 113 -17.51 2.07 -5.27
C THR A 113 -16.28 2.11 -4.36
N LEU A 114 -15.07 2.25 -4.90
CA LEU A 114 -13.82 2.14 -4.17
C LEU A 114 -13.79 3.08 -2.95
N LYS A 115 -14.09 4.37 -3.17
CA LYS A 115 -14.04 5.37 -2.11
C LYS A 115 -15.02 5.06 -0.98
N VAL A 116 -16.27 4.77 -1.32
CA VAL A 116 -17.32 4.46 -0.31
C VAL A 116 -16.92 3.24 0.51
N ARG A 117 -16.40 2.20 -0.13
CA ARG A 117 -15.96 0.97 0.56
C ARG A 117 -14.75 1.24 1.46
N MET A 118 -13.74 1.93 0.98
CA MET A 118 -12.55 2.23 1.76
C MET A 118 -12.87 3.12 2.96
N ASP A 119 -13.65 4.19 2.77
CA ASP A 119 -14.04 5.09 3.87
C ASP A 119 -14.82 4.32 4.96
N GLN A 120 -15.76 3.45 4.58
CA GLN A 120 -16.51 2.65 5.55
C GLN A 120 -15.62 1.62 6.25
N GLN A 121 -14.69 1.00 5.54
CA GLN A 121 -13.74 0.05 6.14
C GLN A 121 -12.82 0.74 7.15
N ALA A 122 -12.34 1.95 6.85
CA ALA A 122 -11.52 2.73 7.79
C ALA A 122 -12.32 3.10 9.07
N ALA A 123 -13.58 3.52 8.92
CA ALA A 123 -14.45 3.81 10.04
C ALA A 123 -14.70 2.57 10.92
N ASN A 124 -14.97 1.43 10.29
CA ASN A 124 -15.16 0.16 11.00
C ASN A 124 -13.88 -0.30 11.71
N ALA A 125 -12.72 -0.16 11.05
CA ALA A 125 -11.44 -0.56 11.61
C ALA A 125 -11.12 0.20 12.91
N LYS A 126 -11.42 1.51 12.95
CA LYS A 126 -11.24 2.26 14.18
C LYS A 126 -12.04 1.68 15.34
N VAL A 127 -13.32 1.38 15.14
CA VAL A 127 -14.19 0.79 16.16
C VAL A 127 -13.66 -0.57 16.62
N VAL A 128 -13.23 -1.39 15.69
CA VAL A 128 -12.65 -2.72 15.99
C VAL A 128 -11.34 -2.58 16.76
N ALA A 129 -10.45 -1.67 16.34
CA ALA A 129 -9.18 -1.45 17.04
C ALA A 129 -9.40 -0.94 18.46
N ASP A 130 -10.33 0.02 18.68
CA ASP A 130 -10.69 0.53 20.02
C ASP A 130 -11.19 -0.61 20.93
N PHE A 131 -12.02 -1.51 20.40
CA PHE A 131 -12.48 -2.70 21.13
C PHE A 131 -11.32 -3.66 21.46
N LEU A 132 -10.46 -3.96 20.49
CA LEU A 132 -9.34 -4.88 20.70
C LEU A 132 -8.32 -4.34 21.70
N ASN A 133 -8.04 -3.04 21.69
CA ASN A 133 -7.11 -2.38 22.63
C ASN A 133 -7.50 -2.55 24.10
N THR A 134 -8.78 -2.76 24.37
CA THR A 134 -9.29 -2.95 25.75
C THR A 134 -9.66 -4.40 26.07
N HIS A 135 -9.53 -5.32 25.10
CA HIS A 135 -9.99 -6.69 25.28
C HIS A 135 -9.02 -7.51 26.14
N PRO A 136 -9.46 -8.21 27.19
CA PRO A 136 -8.57 -8.88 28.17
C PRO A 136 -7.74 -10.04 27.59
N LYS A 137 -8.13 -10.62 26.47
CA LYS A 137 -7.43 -11.70 25.79
C LYS A 137 -6.50 -11.24 24.68
N VAL A 138 -6.42 -9.92 24.42
CA VAL A 138 -5.52 -9.33 23.42
C VAL A 138 -4.29 -8.78 24.12
N GLU A 139 -3.13 -9.04 23.57
CA GLU A 139 -1.84 -8.55 24.07
C GLU A 139 -1.41 -7.29 23.36
N ASN A 140 -1.35 -7.34 22.02
CA ASN A 140 -0.94 -6.21 21.18
C ASN A 140 -1.95 -6.00 20.04
N VAL A 141 -2.12 -4.75 19.62
CA VAL A 141 -2.92 -4.36 18.46
C VAL A 141 -2.08 -3.51 17.52
N TYR A 142 -1.85 -4.00 16.31
CA TYR A 142 -1.11 -3.32 15.25
C TYR A 142 -2.09 -2.60 14.32
N TYR A 143 -2.29 -1.32 14.57
CA TYR A 143 -3.15 -0.43 13.81
C TYR A 143 -2.52 0.96 13.71
N LEU A 144 -2.56 1.60 12.54
CA LEU A 144 -1.91 2.90 12.36
C LEU A 144 -2.50 4.01 13.26
N GLY A 145 -3.77 3.91 13.65
CA GLY A 145 -4.34 4.81 14.63
C GLY A 145 -3.63 4.74 15.98
N ASN A 146 -3.21 3.56 16.41
CA ASN A 146 -2.42 3.39 17.64
C ASN A 146 -1.02 4.02 17.53
N VAL A 147 -0.44 4.04 16.31
CA VAL A 147 0.85 4.72 16.05
C VAL A 147 0.69 6.24 16.22
N ALA A 148 -0.45 6.81 15.80
CA ALA A 148 -0.73 8.24 16.01
C ALA A 148 -0.72 8.62 17.50
N ASP A 149 -1.22 7.75 18.35
CA ASP A 149 -1.30 8.00 19.81
C ASP A 149 0.01 7.62 20.52
N HIS A 150 0.57 6.45 20.25
CA HIS A 150 1.61 5.81 21.05
C HIS A 150 2.94 5.56 20.30
N GLY A 151 3.00 5.80 18.99
CA GLY A 151 4.20 5.60 18.18
C GLY A 151 5.34 6.55 18.56
N SER A 152 6.54 6.20 18.14
CA SER A 152 7.73 7.04 18.25
C SER A 152 7.58 8.34 17.44
N SER A 153 8.40 9.35 17.74
CA SER A 153 8.39 10.62 16.99
C SER A 153 8.62 10.42 15.50
N SER A 154 9.50 9.50 15.11
CA SER A 154 9.77 9.19 13.70
C SER A 154 8.59 8.51 13.01
N GLU A 155 7.91 7.58 13.68
CA GLU A 155 6.70 6.94 13.11
C GLU A 155 5.56 7.92 12.93
N LYS A 156 5.35 8.82 13.89
CA LYS A 156 4.33 9.89 13.80
C LYS A 156 4.63 10.87 12.66
N GLU A 157 5.89 11.20 12.46
CA GLU A 157 6.32 12.04 11.33
C GLU A 157 6.02 11.36 10.00
N ILE A 158 6.41 10.09 9.83
CA ILE A 158 6.11 9.30 8.63
C ILE A 158 4.60 9.21 8.40
N LEU A 159 3.85 8.91 9.46
CA LEU A 159 2.39 8.78 9.39
C LEU A 159 1.74 10.08 8.89
N THR A 160 2.09 11.22 9.48
CA THR A 160 1.53 12.52 9.11
C THR A 160 1.90 12.94 7.70
N LYS A 161 3.11 12.61 7.25
CA LYS A 161 3.66 13.00 5.97
C LYS A 161 3.14 12.17 4.80
N GLN A 162 3.01 10.84 4.99
CA GLN A 162 2.75 9.91 3.91
C GLN A 162 1.29 9.51 3.76
N PHE A 163 0.49 9.62 4.82
CA PHE A 163 -0.84 9.02 4.87
C PHE A 163 -1.94 10.04 5.13
N SER A 164 -3.06 9.90 4.43
CA SER A 164 -4.26 10.71 4.66
C SER A 164 -5.31 9.99 5.52
N SER A 165 -5.04 8.76 5.94
CA SER A 165 -5.91 7.94 6.81
C SER A 165 -5.06 6.92 7.57
N TYR A 166 -5.60 6.38 8.65
CA TYR A 166 -5.01 5.24 9.36
C TYR A 166 -5.31 3.88 8.71
N GLY A 167 -6.04 3.89 7.59
CA GLY A 167 -6.37 2.67 6.85
C GLY A 167 -7.38 1.76 7.57
N ALA A 168 -7.45 0.52 7.09
CA ALA A 168 -8.39 -0.45 7.61
C ALA A 168 -7.74 -1.81 7.97
N MET A 169 -6.41 -1.87 7.99
CA MET A 169 -5.69 -3.09 8.31
C MET A 169 -5.37 -3.15 9.80
N ILE A 170 -5.76 -4.25 10.43
CA ILE A 170 -5.52 -4.52 11.85
C ILE A 170 -4.91 -5.92 11.96
N ALA A 171 -3.85 -6.04 12.72
CA ALA A 171 -3.36 -7.31 13.23
C ALA A 171 -3.31 -7.23 14.76
N PHE A 172 -3.39 -8.35 15.44
CA PHE A 172 -3.31 -8.40 16.90
C PHE A 172 -2.79 -9.75 17.39
N ASP A 173 -2.16 -9.73 18.55
CA ASP A 173 -1.68 -10.91 19.25
C ASP A 173 -2.69 -11.27 20.36
N VAL A 174 -2.94 -12.56 20.51
CA VAL A 174 -3.73 -13.12 21.62
C VAL A 174 -2.81 -13.63 22.73
N LYS A 175 -3.27 -13.49 23.99
CA LYS A 175 -2.53 -14.01 25.17
C LYS A 175 -2.58 -15.53 25.22
#